data_3c6043ef76a68eaa1cd0bd91d44c2f58
#
_entry.id   3c6043ef76a68eaa1cd0bd91d44c2f58
#
_cell.length_a   1.000
_cell.length_b   1.000
_cell.length_c   1.000
_cell.angle_alpha   90.00
_cell.angle_beta   90.00
_cell.angle_gamma   90.00
#
_symmetry.space_group_name_H-M   'P 1'
#
loop_
_entity.id
_entity.type
_entity.pdbx_description
1 polymer ?
#
loop_
_entity_poly.entity_id
_entity_poly.type
_entity_poly.pdbx_seq_one_letter_code
_entity_poly.pdbx_strand_id
1 'polypeptide(L)'
;MKLSMLLPLALCLKLLGIQSVLASSTVPFTGTLKKAQETGVLVIGYRESSVPFSYLDHNQEPIGYSLDLCSYVVKAVKQRLKRPDLQVQLQPVTSANRIPLLQNGTIDIECGSTTNSVKRQQQVAFGNTTFVTNVRVVVKKDSGINSLADLNGQPIATTSGTTSVQLIKQHEKGQSIDLREIYGKDHAQSFLLVANDRAKAFVMDDILIAGLVANSAEPDAYKFLPEILRTEPYGIMIRKNDPEFKILVDAILSNLMLSGEINKIYAKWFESPIPPHSVNLHFPMSEALKKAIAAPNSEGVQ
;
A
#
# COMPACT_ATOMS: atom_id res chain seq x y z
N MET A 1 -26.57 -98.28 -23.25
CA MET A 1 -25.69 -97.54 -22.47
C MET A 1 -25.50 -96.15 -23.19
N LYS A 2 -26.20 -95.13 -22.73
CA LYS A 2 -26.11 -93.74 -23.31
C LYS A 2 -25.43 -92.86 -22.31
N LEU A 3 -24.29 -92.38 -22.69
CA LEU A 3 -23.45 -91.46 -21.89
C LEU A 3 -23.86 -90.05 -22.23
N SER A 4 -24.42 -89.34 -21.24
CA SER A 4 -24.83 -87.91 -21.41
C SER A 4 -23.67 -87.00 -21.01
N MET A 5 -23.25 -86.18 -21.93
CA MET A 5 -22.17 -85.19 -21.75
C MET A 5 -22.79 -83.85 -21.30
N LEU A 6 -22.51 -83.44 -20.08
CA LEU A 6 -22.91 -82.14 -19.51
C LEU A 6 -21.84 -81.05 -19.85
N LEU A 7 -22.28 -80.03 -20.55
CA LEU A 7 -21.47 -78.86 -20.87
C LEU A 7 -21.60 -77.80 -19.73
N PRO A 8 -20.52 -77.19 -19.21
CA PRO A 8 -20.68 -76.14 -18.25
C PRO A 8 -20.84 -74.76 -18.97
N LEU A 9 -21.90 -74.05 -18.59
CA LEU A 9 -22.21 -72.70 -19.04
C LEU A 9 -21.29 -71.70 -18.31
N ALA A 10 -20.32 -71.09 -19.02
CA ALA A 10 -19.46 -70.07 -18.49
C ALA A 10 -20.19 -68.73 -18.47
N LEU A 11 -20.51 -68.27 -17.28
CA LEU A 11 -21.13 -66.96 -17.04
C LEU A 11 -20.05 -65.85 -17.06
N CYS A 12 -19.91 -65.11 -18.17
CA CYS A 12 -19.05 -63.92 -18.28
C CYS A 12 -19.70 -62.75 -17.54
N LEU A 13 -19.31 -62.50 -16.29
CA LEU A 13 -19.58 -61.24 -15.60
C LEU A 13 -18.72 -60.13 -16.22
N LYS A 14 -19.33 -59.23 -17.01
CA LYS A 14 -18.75 -57.98 -17.41
C LYS A 14 -18.75 -57.02 -16.21
N LEU A 15 -17.63 -56.86 -15.55
CA LEU A 15 -17.40 -55.76 -14.60
C LEU A 15 -17.38 -54.42 -15.38
N LEU A 16 -18.51 -53.72 -15.38
CA LEU A 16 -18.56 -52.33 -15.74
C LEU A 16 -17.82 -51.54 -14.65
N GLY A 17 -16.54 -51.17 -14.93
CA GLY A 17 -15.79 -50.24 -14.10
C GLY A 17 -16.43 -48.88 -14.17
N ILE A 18 -17.16 -48.50 -13.12
CA ILE A 18 -17.59 -47.12 -12.90
C ILE A 18 -16.33 -46.31 -12.55
N GLN A 19 -15.69 -45.74 -13.55
CA GLN A 19 -14.70 -44.69 -13.32
C GLN A 19 -15.45 -43.45 -12.82
N SER A 20 -15.49 -43.28 -11.50
CA SER A 20 -15.89 -42.02 -10.88
C SER A 20 -14.87 -40.95 -11.28
N VAL A 21 -15.18 -40.20 -12.34
CA VAL A 21 -14.51 -38.97 -12.64
C VAL A 21 -14.83 -38.00 -11.49
N LEU A 22 -13.95 -37.96 -10.50
CA LEU A 22 -13.90 -36.88 -9.53
C LEU A 22 -13.56 -35.60 -10.33
N ALA A 23 -14.57 -34.96 -10.91
CA ALA A 23 -14.47 -33.59 -11.39
C ALA A 23 -14.19 -32.75 -10.16
N SER A 24 -12.91 -32.40 -9.97
CA SER A 24 -12.51 -31.38 -9.02
C SER A 24 -13.21 -30.09 -9.46
N SER A 25 -14.34 -29.78 -8.84
CA SER A 25 -15.05 -28.53 -9.06
C SER A 25 -14.18 -27.41 -8.48
N THR A 26 -13.27 -26.89 -9.30
CA THR A 26 -12.56 -25.67 -8.96
C THR A 26 -13.59 -24.55 -8.97
N VAL A 27 -13.89 -24.00 -7.79
CA VAL A 27 -14.72 -22.79 -7.69
C VAL A 27 -14.06 -21.73 -8.58
N PRO A 28 -14.80 -21.13 -9.53
CA PRO A 28 -14.23 -20.15 -10.43
C PRO A 28 -13.75 -18.92 -9.64
N PHE A 29 -12.60 -18.39 -10.02
CA PHE A 29 -12.08 -17.16 -9.44
C PHE A 29 -13.04 -15.99 -9.63
N THR A 30 -13.00 -15.04 -8.69
CA THR A 30 -13.82 -13.81 -8.73
C THR A 30 -12.90 -12.57 -8.73
N GLY A 31 -13.46 -11.40 -8.95
CA GLY A 31 -12.79 -10.11 -8.81
C GLY A 31 -11.46 -10.02 -9.55
N THR A 32 -10.43 -9.59 -8.83
CA THR A 32 -9.07 -9.40 -9.36
C THR A 32 -8.44 -10.69 -9.86
N LEU A 33 -8.62 -11.80 -9.13
CA LEU A 33 -8.06 -13.09 -9.53
C LEU A 33 -8.67 -13.58 -10.84
N LYS A 34 -9.99 -13.42 -11.03
CA LYS A 34 -10.66 -13.75 -12.31
C LYS A 34 -10.11 -12.89 -13.44
N LYS A 35 -10.05 -11.55 -13.26
CA LYS A 35 -9.50 -10.63 -14.26
C LYS A 35 -8.07 -11.03 -14.65
N ALA A 36 -7.21 -11.26 -13.66
CA ALA A 36 -5.81 -11.65 -13.89
C ALA A 36 -5.69 -13.02 -14.61
N GLN A 37 -6.56 -13.99 -14.27
CA GLN A 37 -6.64 -15.28 -14.96
C GLN A 37 -7.02 -15.14 -16.43
N GLU A 38 -8.02 -14.30 -16.72
CA GLU A 38 -8.56 -14.12 -18.08
C GLU A 38 -7.64 -13.27 -18.96
N THR A 39 -7.09 -12.18 -18.42
CA THR A 39 -6.27 -11.23 -19.19
C THR A 39 -4.79 -11.58 -19.23
N GLY A 40 -4.29 -12.38 -18.29
CA GLY A 40 -2.88 -12.65 -18.12
C GLY A 40 -2.08 -11.46 -17.55
N VAL A 41 -2.76 -10.44 -16.99
CA VAL A 41 -2.14 -9.20 -16.50
C VAL A 41 -2.64 -8.85 -15.10
N LEU A 42 -1.73 -8.43 -14.23
CA LEU A 42 -2.01 -7.76 -12.96
C LEU A 42 -1.41 -6.35 -12.99
N VAL A 43 -2.24 -5.33 -12.77
CA VAL A 43 -1.82 -3.93 -12.82
C VAL A 43 -1.62 -3.37 -11.42
N ILE A 44 -0.39 -2.94 -11.12
CA ILE A 44 0.00 -2.33 -9.85
C ILE A 44 0.02 -0.81 -9.99
N GLY A 45 -0.77 -0.12 -9.18
CA GLY A 45 -0.64 1.32 -8.98
C GLY A 45 0.54 1.65 -8.08
N TYR A 46 1.47 2.48 -8.55
CA TYR A 46 2.64 2.91 -7.78
C TYR A 46 2.72 4.43 -7.68
N ARG A 47 3.53 4.93 -6.73
CA ARG A 47 3.78 6.37 -6.51
C ARG A 47 5.15 6.76 -7.03
N GLU A 48 5.27 7.98 -7.54
CA GLU A 48 6.54 8.49 -8.07
C GLU A 48 7.37 9.27 -7.03
N SER A 49 6.77 9.65 -5.89
CA SER A 49 7.43 10.51 -4.89
C SER A 49 7.04 10.22 -3.43
N SER A 50 6.75 8.97 -3.08
CA SER A 50 6.42 8.56 -1.71
C SER A 50 7.56 7.75 -1.08
N VAL A 51 8.73 8.39 -0.90
CA VAL A 51 9.92 7.78 -0.26
C VAL A 51 9.61 7.46 1.20
N PRO A 52 9.93 6.27 1.71
CA PRO A 52 10.58 5.12 1.05
C PRO A 52 9.58 4.04 0.57
N PHE A 53 8.27 4.31 0.47
CA PHE A 53 7.23 3.31 0.19
C PHE A 53 7.12 2.93 -1.28
N SER A 54 7.07 3.94 -2.15
CA SER A 54 6.91 3.80 -3.59
C SER A 54 7.38 5.09 -4.26
N TYR A 55 8.46 5.02 -5.02
CA TYR A 55 9.07 6.17 -5.65
C TYR A 55 9.98 5.73 -6.80
N LEU A 56 10.47 6.68 -7.59
CA LEU A 56 11.38 6.40 -8.70
C LEU A 56 12.84 6.48 -8.25
N ASP A 57 13.64 5.49 -8.64
CA ASP A 57 15.09 5.54 -8.46
C ASP A 57 15.75 6.44 -9.52
N HIS A 58 17.10 6.45 -9.58
CA HIS A 58 17.86 7.22 -10.56
C HIS A 58 17.68 6.74 -12.01
N ASN A 59 17.24 5.49 -12.24
CA ASN A 59 16.91 4.94 -13.55
C ASN A 59 15.44 5.15 -13.94
N GLN A 60 14.67 5.87 -13.12
CA GLN A 60 13.22 6.04 -13.25
C GLN A 60 12.44 4.72 -13.07
N GLU A 61 13.03 3.75 -12.35
CA GLU A 61 12.37 2.50 -12.02
C GLU A 61 11.63 2.62 -10.69
N PRO A 62 10.37 2.14 -10.61
CA PRO A 62 9.60 2.16 -9.37
C PRO A 62 10.18 1.19 -8.33
N ILE A 63 10.54 1.73 -7.17
CA ILE A 63 11.07 0.98 -6.03
C ILE A 63 10.39 1.40 -4.73
N GLY A 64 10.58 0.65 -3.66
CA GLY A 64 10.14 1.02 -2.31
C GLY A 64 9.57 -0.11 -1.49
N TYR A 65 9.37 0.17 -0.21
CA TYR A 65 8.86 -0.76 0.79
C TYR A 65 7.55 -1.43 0.40
N SER A 66 6.57 -0.63 -0.04
CA SER A 66 5.26 -1.15 -0.44
C SER A 66 5.32 -1.97 -1.72
N LEU A 67 6.24 -1.63 -2.65
CA LEU A 67 6.46 -2.42 -3.85
C LEU A 67 7.14 -3.75 -3.53
N ASP A 68 8.08 -3.79 -2.58
CA ASP A 68 8.65 -5.05 -2.10
C ASP A 68 7.56 -5.95 -1.50
N LEU A 69 6.68 -5.42 -0.63
CA LEU A 69 5.56 -6.19 -0.08
C LEU A 69 4.62 -6.70 -1.18
N CYS A 70 4.30 -5.87 -2.15
CA CYS A 70 3.45 -6.26 -3.28
C CYS A 70 4.10 -7.32 -4.17
N SER A 71 5.44 -7.41 -4.23
CA SER A 71 6.12 -8.47 -4.98
C SER A 71 5.79 -9.86 -4.45
N TYR A 72 5.63 -10.00 -3.13
CA TYR A 72 5.17 -11.25 -2.50
C TYR A 72 3.70 -11.55 -2.86
N VAL A 73 2.84 -10.52 -2.92
CA VAL A 73 1.45 -10.68 -3.37
C VAL A 73 1.42 -11.14 -4.82
N VAL A 74 2.19 -10.52 -5.72
CA VAL A 74 2.32 -10.94 -7.13
C VAL A 74 2.73 -12.41 -7.23
N LYS A 75 3.75 -12.82 -6.48
CA LYS A 75 4.21 -14.21 -6.45
C LYS A 75 3.09 -15.15 -6.03
N ALA A 76 2.33 -14.79 -5.01
CA ALA A 76 1.18 -15.58 -4.54
C ALA A 76 0.06 -15.65 -5.57
N VAL A 77 -0.24 -14.55 -6.29
CA VAL A 77 -1.21 -14.54 -7.40
C VAL A 77 -0.77 -15.48 -8.50
N LYS A 78 0.49 -15.42 -8.94
CA LYS A 78 1.04 -16.36 -9.95
C LYS A 78 0.87 -17.82 -9.53
N GLN A 79 1.17 -18.13 -8.28
CA GLN A 79 1.02 -19.48 -7.72
C GLN A 79 -0.46 -19.91 -7.63
N ARG A 80 -1.33 -19.05 -7.11
CA ARG A 80 -2.77 -19.29 -6.94
C ARG A 80 -3.47 -19.58 -8.27
N LEU A 81 -3.12 -18.80 -9.30
CA LEU A 81 -3.66 -18.92 -10.66
C LEU A 81 -2.96 -20.01 -11.49
N LYS A 82 -1.84 -20.58 -11.01
CA LYS A 82 -0.95 -21.45 -11.80
C LYS A 82 -0.51 -20.80 -13.11
N ARG A 83 -0.25 -19.47 -13.07
CA ARG A 83 0.15 -18.63 -14.19
C ARG A 83 1.53 -18.00 -13.93
N PRO A 84 2.64 -18.76 -14.06
CA PRO A 84 3.99 -18.19 -13.91
C PRO A 84 4.30 -17.10 -14.95
N ASP A 85 3.61 -17.15 -16.09
CA ASP A 85 3.67 -16.21 -17.21
C ASP A 85 2.89 -14.91 -16.97
N LEU A 86 2.12 -14.79 -15.88
CA LEU A 86 1.33 -13.59 -15.56
C LEU A 86 2.20 -12.33 -15.64
N GLN A 87 1.81 -11.39 -16.49
CA GLN A 87 2.49 -10.11 -16.65
C GLN A 87 2.12 -9.15 -15.54
N VAL A 88 3.09 -8.36 -15.08
CA VAL A 88 2.88 -7.26 -14.14
C VAL A 88 3.05 -5.96 -14.90
N GLN A 89 2.01 -5.11 -14.90
CA GLN A 89 2.09 -3.76 -15.42
C GLN A 89 2.11 -2.76 -14.27
N LEU A 90 2.94 -1.73 -14.40
CA LEU A 90 3.07 -0.66 -13.42
C LEU A 90 2.37 0.60 -13.96
N GLN A 91 1.46 1.18 -13.15
CA GLN A 91 0.70 2.37 -13.48
C GLN A 91 0.98 3.46 -12.44
N PRO A 92 1.56 4.61 -12.83
CA PRO A 92 1.75 5.71 -11.90
C PRO A 92 0.41 6.29 -11.42
N VAL A 93 0.31 6.53 -10.12
CA VAL A 93 -0.87 7.11 -9.49
C VAL A 93 -0.49 8.24 -8.52
N THR A 94 -1.40 9.19 -8.36
CA THR A 94 -1.31 10.27 -7.36
C THR A 94 -2.19 9.98 -6.16
N SER A 95 -2.05 10.74 -5.07
CA SER A 95 -2.95 10.63 -3.93
C SER A 95 -4.41 10.94 -4.30
N ALA A 96 -4.64 11.77 -5.32
CA ALA A 96 -5.98 12.16 -5.74
C ALA A 96 -6.67 11.13 -6.66
N ASN A 97 -5.91 10.41 -7.53
CA ASN A 97 -6.52 9.55 -8.54
C ASN A 97 -6.45 8.04 -8.21
N ARG A 98 -5.64 7.59 -7.23
CA ARG A 98 -5.48 6.17 -6.90
C ARG A 98 -6.78 5.43 -6.56
N ILE A 99 -7.69 6.06 -5.79
CA ILE A 99 -8.98 5.47 -5.44
C ILE A 99 -9.88 5.30 -6.68
N PRO A 100 -10.16 6.35 -7.48
CA PRO A 100 -10.89 6.20 -8.74
C PRO A 100 -10.31 5.16 -9.70
N LEU A 101 -8.97 5.12 -9.87
CA LEU A 101 -8.31 4.17 -10.76
C LEU A 101 -8.42 2.72 -10.27
N LEU A 102 -8.46 2.51 -8.97
CA LEU A 102 -8.71 1.19 -8.39
C LEU A 102 -10.17 0.76 -8.54
N GLN A 103 -11.11 1.68 -8.30
CA GLN A 103 -12.54 1.41 -8.39
C GLN A 103 -12.98 1.05 -9.82
N ASN A 104 -12.47 1.75 -10.83
CA ASN A 104 -12.80 1.51 -12.24
C ASN A 104 -12.00 0.36 -12.88
N GLY A 105 -11.06 -0.25 -12.13
CA GLY A 105 -10.28 -1.40 -12.58
C GLY A 105 -9.08 -1.07 -13.47
N THR A 106 -8.70 0.21 -13.61
CA THR A 106 -7.45 0.61 -14.29
C THR A 106 -6.25 0.03 -13.57
N ILE A 107 -6.25 0.02 -12.24
CA ILE A 107 -5.29 -0.71 -11.42
C ILE A 107 -6.00 -1.81 -10.62
N ASP A 108 -5.28 -2.85 -10.25
CA ASP A 108 -5.80 -3.99 -9.50
C ASP A 108 -5.45 -3.93 -8.01
N ILE A 109 -4.33 -3.32 -7.70
CA ILE A 109 -3.78 -3.15 -6.36
C ILE A 109 -2.98 -1.84 -6.33
N GLU A 110 -3.01 -1.09 -5.22
CA GLU A 110 -2.18 0.10 -5.04
C GLU A 110 -1.14 -0.15 -3.96
N CYS A 111 0.13 0.01 -4.36
CA CYS A 111 1.31 -0.27 -3.56
C CYS A 111 2.07 1.03 -3.25
N GLY A 112 1.44 1.87 -2.44
CA GLY A 112 1.96 3.19 -2.08
C GLY A 112 1.95 3.47 -0.58
N SER A 113 1.71 4.73 -0.23
CA SER A 113 1.60 5.25 1.13
C SER A 113 0.16 5.68 1.42
N THR A 114 -0.77 4.71 1.44
CA THR A 114 -2.19 5.04 1.59
C THR A 114 -2.67 4.79 3.00
N THR A 115 -3.08 5.86 3.68
CA THR A 115 -3.76 5.80 4.97
C THR A 115 -5.04 4.98 4.84
N ASN A 116 -5.15 3.95 5.64
CA ASN A 116 -6.37 3.21 5.85
C ASN A 116 -7.27 4.00 6.82
N SER A 117 -8.36 4.59 6.32
CA SER A 117 -9.36 5.27 7.13
C SER A 117 -10.74 4.70 6.91
N VAL A 118 -11.61 4.77 7.92
CA VAL A 118 -13.00 4.32 7.85
C VAL A 118 -13.73 4.98 6.67
N LYS A 119 -13.45 6.26 6.41
CA LYS A 119 -14.02 6.97 5.25
C LYS A 119 -13.60 6.35 3.92
N ARG A 120 -12.31 5.99 3.75
CA ARG A 120 -11.81 5.34 2.53
C ARG A 120 -12.31 3.91 2.40
N GLN A 121 -12.52 3.19 3.51
CA GLN A 121 -13.10 1.85 3.51
C GLN A 121 -14.54 1.80 2.98
N GLN A 122 -15.23 2.94 2.89
CA GLN A 122 -16.52 3.01 2.19
C GLN A 122 -16.39 2.83 0.68
N GLN A 123 -15.21 3.09 0.11
CA GLN A 123 -14.94 3.11 -1.33
C GLN A 123 -14.02 1.97 -1.79
N VAL A 124 -13.07 1.57 -0.96
CA VAL A 124 -12.03 0.56 -1.24
C VAL A 124 -11.84 -0.36 -0.03
N ALA A 125 -11.06 -1.43 -0.18
CA ALA A 125 -10.60 -2.25 0.93
C ALA A 125 -9.08 -2.12 1.11
N PHE A 126 -8.59 -2.51 2.28
CA PHE A 126 -7.18 -2.50 2.62
C PHE A 126 -6.74 -3.87 3.10
N GLY A 127 -5.52 -4.25 2.79
CA GLY A 127 -4.83 -5.35 3.47
C GLY A 127 -4.43 -4.94 4.90
N ASN A 128 -3.85 -5.89 5.63
CA ASN A 128 -3.33 -5.64 6.97
C ASN A 128 -2.39 -4.44 7.02
N THR A 129 -2.40 -3.73 8.15
CA THR A 129 -1.59 -2.53 8.39
C THR A 129 -0.10 -2.84 8.20
N THR A 130 0.51 -2.17 7.23
CA THR A 130 1.94 -2.37 6.88
C THR A 130 2.86 -1.31 7.47
N PHE A 131 2.33 -0.19 7.90
CA PHE A 131 3.06 0.92 8.51
C PHE A 131 2.15 1.75 9.41
N VAL A 132 2.73 2.50 10.35
CA VAL A 132 2.03 3.49 11.18
C VAL A 132 2.85 4.77 11.20
N THR A 133 2.23 5.86 10.79
CA THR A 133 2.83 7.20 10.65
C THR A 133 2.10 8.24 11.50
N ASN A 134 2.70 9.41 11.66
CA ASN A 134 2.05 10.57 12.25
C ASN A 134 1.95 11.70 11.23
N VAL A 135 0.79 12.29 11.06
CA VAL A 135 0.66 13.52 10.28
C VAL A 135 1.24 14.68 11.10
N ARG A 136 2.24 15.34 10.55
CA ARG A 136 3.01 16.41 11.19
C ARG A 136 3.21 17.60 10.27
N VAL A 137 3.87 18.60 10.77
CA VAL A 137 4.20 19.83 10.04
C VAL A 137 5.71 20.03 10.04
N VAL A 138 6.28 20.28 8.87
CA VAL A 138 7.67 20.67 8.71
C VAL A 138 7.77 22.13 8.25
N VAL A 139 8.74 22.85 8.80
CA VAL A 139 9.06 24.23 8.48
C VAL A 139 10.58 24.40 8.31
N LYS A 140 11.02 25.48 7.69
CA LYS A 140 12.46 25.85 7.74
C LYS A 140 12.84 26.25 9.18
N LYS A 141 14.05 25.91 9.63
CA LYS A 141 14.54 26.21 10.99
C LYS A 141 14.60 27.71 11.28
N ASP A 142 14.97 28.51 10.27
CA ASP A 142 15.12 29.98 10.32
C ASP A 142 13.79 30.74 10.13
N SER A 143 12.67 30.03 9.92
CA SER A 143 11.35 30.65 9.67
C SER A 143 10.78 31.43 10.85
N GLY A 144 11.30 31.24 12.07
CA GLY A 144 10.72 31.79 13.31
C GLY A 144 9.46 31.05 13.78
N ILE A 145 8.94 30.08 13.03
CA ILE A 145 7.72 29.31 13.33
C ILE A 145 8.08 28.16 14.28
N ASN A 146 7.37 28.04 15.42
CA ASN A 146 7.62 27.03 16.43
C ASN A 146 6.36 26.22 16.82
N SER A 147 5.18 26.66 16.38
CA SER A 147 3.90 26.00 16.64
C SER A 147 2.95 26.17 15.46
N LEU A 148 1.86 25.41 15.44
CA LEU A 148 0.78 25.59 14.46
C LEU A 148 0.12 26.96 14.55
N ALA A 149 0.05 27.56 15.73
CA ALA A 149 -0.54 28.88 15.92
C ALA A 149 0.26 29.98 15.18
N ASP A 150 1.58 29.83 15.04
CA ASP A 150 2.44 30.77 14.32
C ASP A 150 2.17 30.76 12.79
N LEU A 151 1.43 29.77 12.30
CA LEU A 151 1.05 29.67 10.89
C LEU A 151 -0.21 30.46 10.53
N ASN A 152 -0.86 31.13 11.49
CA ASN A 152 -2.05 31.92 11.22
C ASN A 152 -1.79 32.97 10.11
N GLY A 153 -2.63 33.00 9.08
CA GLY A 153 -2.48 33.86 7.89
C GLY A 153 -1.35 33.45 6.94
N GLN A 154 -0.59 32.39 7.23
CA GLN A 154 0.57 31.97 6.42
C GLN A 154 0.18 30.99 5.31
N PRO A 155 0.89 31.00 4.16
CA PRO A 155 0.75 29.98 3.14
C PRO A 155 1.36 28.65 3.62
N ILE A 156 0.55 27.59 3.57
CA ILE A 156 0.97 26.22 3.88
C ILE A 156 0.79 25.30 2.68
N ALA A 157 1.72 24.39 2.49
CA ALA A 157 1.65 23.37 1.45
C ALA A 157 1.04 22.07 1.98
N THR A 158 0.26 21.40 1.16
CA THR A 158 -0.15 20.01 1.36
C THR A 158 -0.37 19.34 0.01
N THR A 159 -0.56 18.01 -0.02
CA THR A 159 -0.75 17.27 -1.27
C THR A 159 -2.22 16.95 -1.50
N SER A 160 -2.72 17.26 -2.69
CA SER A 160 -4.11 16.97 -3.10
C SER A 160 -4.47 15.49 -2.88
N GLY A 161 -5.66 15.22 -2.32
CA GLY A 161 -6.17 13.86 -2.11
C GLY A 161 -5.61 13.13 -0.89
N THR A 162 -4.84 13.82 -0.02
CA THR A 162 -4.35 13.27 1.24
C THR A 162 -5.31 13.52 2.41
N THR A 163 -5.11 12.79 3.49
CA THR A 163 -5.79 13.02 4.78
C THR A 163 -5.35 14.31 5.44
N SER A 164 -4.11 14.75 5.19
CA SER A 164 -3.53 16.00 5.70
C SER A 164 -4.39 17.21 5.36
N VAL A 165 -4.98 17.26 4.14
CA VAL A 165 -5.92 18.32 3.73
C VAL A 165 -7.12 18.42 4.68
N GLN A 166 -7.68 17.27 5.06
CA GLN A 166 -8.86 17.24 5.95
C GLN A 166 -8.49 17.64 7.39
N LEU A 167 -7.32 17.16 7.86
CA LEU A 167 -6.83 17.45 9.21
C LEU A 167 -6.54 18.93 9.40
N ILE A 168 -5.93 19.58 8.42
CA ILE A 168 -5.69 21.02 8.47
C ILE A 168 -7.01 21.79 8.54
N LYS A 169 -7.99 21.46 7.70
CA LYS A 169 -9.33 22.10 7.73
C LYS A 169 -10.07 21.88 9.06
N GLN A 170 -9.88 20.73 9.68
CA GLN A 170 -10.44 20.47 11.02
C GLN A 170 -9.71 21.32 12.09
N HIS A 171 -8.39 21.44 11.98
CA HIS A 171 -7.59 22.24 12.89
C HIS A 171 -7.94 23.74 12.80
N GLU A 172 -8.07 24.29 11.58
CA GLU A 172 -8.51 25.67 11.37
C GLU A 172 -9.83 25.98 12.08
N LYS A 173 -10.83 25.13 11.89
CA LYS A 173 -12.14 25.30 12.52
C LYS A 173 -12.08 25.21 14.04
N GLY A 174 -11.23 24.32 14.57
CA GLY A 174 -11.11 24.09 16.00
C GLY A 174 -10.33 25.16 16.76
N GLN A 175 -9.37 25.81 16.09
CA GLN A 175 -8.44 26.77 16.70
C GLN A 175 -8.71 28.22 16.28
N SER A 176 -9.69 28.46 15.39
CA SER A 176 -10.00 29.79 14.82
C SER A 176 -8.75 30.46 14.19
N ILE A 177 -7.94 29.68 13.51
CA ILE A 177 -6.81 30.14 12.70
C ILE A 177 -7.17 30.09 11.23
N ASP A 178 -6.57 30.98 10.43
CA ASP A 178 -6.74 31.04 8.98
C ASP A 178 -5.44 30.58 8.30
N LEU A 179 -5.50 29.50 7.52
CA LEU A 179 -4.36 28.95 6.80
C LEU A 179 -4.60 29.05 5.29
N ARG A 180 -3.63 29.63 4.58
CA ARG A 180 -3.71 29.74 3.12
C ARG A 180 -3.14 28.48 2.46
N GLU A 181 -3.98 27.50 2.19
CA GLU A 181 -3.58 26.21 1.65
C GLU A 181 -3.12 26.31 0.18
N ILE A 182 -1.95 25.77 -0.11
CA ILE A 182 -1.42 25.58 -1.47
C ILE A 182 -1.27 24.07 -1.71
N TYR A 183 -1.88 23.58 -2.79
CA TYR A 183 -1.93 22.15 -3.09
C TYR A 183 -0.91 21.75 -4.14
N GLY A 184 0.00 20.83 -3.80
CA GLY A 184 0.81 20.14 -4.79
C GLY A 184 0.10 18.91 -5.37
N LYS A 185 0.48 18.51 -6.57
CA LYS A 185 0.00 17.29 -7.23
C LYS A 185 0.52 16.03 -6.55
N ASP A 186 1.76 16.07 -6.09
CA ASP A 186 2.45 14.99 -5.38
C ASP A 186 3.28 15.54 -4.21
N HIS A 187 3.91 14.65 -3.44
CA HIS A 187 4.62 15.05 -2.24
C HIS A 187 5.89 15.87 -2.52
N ALA A 188 6.61 15.52 -3.58
CA ALA A 188 7.81 16.27 -3.98
C ALA A 188 7.45 17.70 -4.39
N GLN A 189 6.43 17.87 -5.23
CA GLN A 189 5.95 19.19 -5.63
C GLN A 189 5.47 20.03 -4.43
N SER A 190 4.75 19.40 -3.48
CA SER A 190 4.28 20.08 -2.26
C SER A 190 5.45 20.54 -1.39
N PHE A 191 6.46 19.68 -1.20
CA PHE A 191 7.66 20.02 -0.42
C PHE A 191 8.47 21.15 -1.08
N LEU A 192 8.59 21.16 -2.42
CA LEU A 192 9.27 22.21 -3.16
C LEU A 192 8.64 23.60 -2.96
N LEU A 193 7.35 23.69 -2.61
CA LEU A 193 6.74 24.97 -2.25
C LEU A 193 7.39 25.58 -0.99
N VAL A 194 7.76 24.74 -0.02
CA VAL A 194 8.48 25.20 1.19
C VAL A 194 9.95 25.43 0.89
N ALA A 195 10.60 24.54 0.16
CA ALA A 195 12.01 24.70 -0.21
C ALA A 195 12.27 26.04 -0.94
N ASN A 196 11.31 26.46 -1.79
CA ASN A 196 11.38 27.70 -2.58
C ASN A 196 10.64 28.89 -1.93
N ASP A 197 10.36 28.87 -0.63
CA ASP A 197 9.72 29.92 0.17
C ASP A 197 8.33 30.36 -0.32
N ARG A 198 7.66 29.56 -1.17
CA ARG A 198 6.29 29.79 -1.63
C ARG A 198 5.24 29.37 -0.60
N ALA A 199 5.61 28.50 0.32
CA ALA A 199 4.86 28.13 1.51
C ALA A 199 5.77 28.18 2.74
N LYS A 200 5.19 28.41 3.92
CA LYS A 200 5.94 28.45 5.17
C LYS A 200 6.04 27.12 5.86
N ALA A 201 5.11 26.21 5.55
CA ALA A 201 5.05 24.87 6.13
C ALA A 201 4.58 23.85 5.10
N PHE A 202 4.94 22.57 5.31
CA PHE A 202 4.38 21.42 4.60
C PHE A 202 3.76 20.48 5.61
N VAL A 203 2.48 20.14 5.39
CA VAL A 203 1.71 19.23 6.25
C VAL A 203 1.58 17.88 5.57
N MET A 204 2.17 16.86 6.17
CA MET A 204 2.21 15.50 5.63
C MET A 204 2.62 14.49 6.71
N ASP A 205 2.61 13.24 6.37
CA ASP A 205 3.09 12.13 7.18
C ASP A 205 4.58 12.25 7.46
N ASP A 206 4.99 12.09 8.72
CA ASP A 206 6.35 12.33 9.20
C ASP A 206 7.42 11.58 8.41
N ILE A 207 7.15 10.33 8.09
CA ILE A 207 8.08 9.49 7.30
C ILE A 207 8.22 9.99 5.86
N LEU A 208 7.13 10.46 5.22
CA LEU A 208 7.18 11.03 3.86
C LEU A 208 7.94 12.35 3.86
N ILE A 209 7.75 13.19 4.90
CA ILE A 209 8.54 14.39 5.11
C ILE A 209 10.01 14.03 5.29
N ALA A 210 10.32 13.06 6.17
CA ALA A 210 11.69 12.61 6.41
C ALA A 210 12.39 12.17 5.11
N GLY A 211 11.69 11.39 4.28
CA GLY A 211 12.19 10.96 2.99
C GLY A 211 12.49 12.11 2.03
N LEU A 212 11.62 13.12 1.98
CA LEU A 212 11.82 14.31 1.13
C LEU A 212 12.93 15.22 1.65
N VAL A 213 12.96 15.48 2.95
CA VAL A 213 14.00 16.28 3.61
C VAL A 213 15.37 15.66 3.42
N ALA A 214 15.48 14.35 3.68
CA ALA A 214 16.76 13.63 3.55
C ALA A 214 17.32 13.63 2.11
N ASN A 215 16.46 13.74 1.10
CA ASN A 215 16.85 13.85 -0.31
C ASN A 215 16.87 15.30 -0.84
N SER A 216 16.67 16.31 0.01
CA SER A 216 16.77 17.72 -0.38
C SER A 216 18.21 18.22 -0.45
N ALA A 217 18.40 19.38 -1.07
CA ALA A 217 19.73 20.01 -1.15
C ALA A 217 20.28 20.42 0.23
N GLU A 218 19.39 20.74 1.18
CA GLU A 218 19.73 21.23 2.52
C GLU A 218 18.92 20.48 3.59
N PRO A 219 19.24 19.21 3.87
CA PRO A 219 18.46 18.40 4.83
C PRO A 219 18.40 19.02 6.24
N ASP A 220 19.48 19.69 6.65
CA ASP A 220 19.59 20.32 7.97
C ASP A 220 18.81 21.62 8.10
N ALA A 221 18.25 22.16 7.01
CA ALA A 221 17.51 23.42 7.04
C ALA A 221 16.09 23.30 7.60
N TYR A 222 15.60 22.08 7.86
CA TYR A 222 14.21 21.84 8.24
C TYR A 222 14.07 21.34 9.69
N LYS A 223 12.92 21.62 10.29
CA LYS A 223 12.49 21.06 11.59
C LYS A 223 11.01 20.70 11.58
N PHE A 224 10.64 19.68 12.34
CA PHE A 224 9.25 19.40 12.64
C PHE A 224 8.72 20.32 13.74
N LEU A 225 7.47 20.75 13.59
CA LEU A 225 6.74 21.34 14.72
C LEU A 225 6.41 20.24 15.75
N PRO A 226 6.21 20.57 17.03
CA PRO A 226 5.99 19.59 18.09
C PRO A 226 4.66 18.84 17.94
N GLU A 227 3.67 19.46 17.31
CA GLU A 227 2.32 18.91 17.23
C GLU A 227 2.24 17.68 16.32
N ILE A 228 1.47 16.68 16.76
CA ILE A 228 1.03 15.53 15.99
C ILE A 228 -0.46 15.72 15.71
N LEU A 229 -0.83 15.84 14.43
CA LEU A 229 -2.21 16.07 14.04
C LEU A 229 -3.04 14.79 14.16
N ARG A 230 -2.48 13.65 13.75
CA ARG A 230 -3.10 12.32 13.86
C ARG A 230 -2.07 11.23 13.60
N THR A 231 -2.26 10.08 14.27
CA THR A 231 -1.55 8.83 13.94
C THR A 231 -2.39 8.03 12.96
N GLU A 232 -1.78 7.53 11.89
CA GLU A 232 -2.48 6.88 10.77
C GLU A 232 -1.85 5.54 10.38
N PRO A 233 -2.65 4.46 10.25
CA PRO A 233 -2.18 3.20 9.66
C PRO A 233 -2.17 3.28 8.14
N TYR A 234 -1.14 2.72 7.50
CA TYR A 234 -1.09 2.47 6.06
C TYR A 234 -1.44 1.03 5.75
N GLY A 235 -2.06 0.83 4.59
CA GLY A 235 -2.34 -0.50 4.05
C GLY A 235 -2.24 -0.52 2.53
N ILE A 236 -1.93 -1.69 2.00
CA ILE A 236 -2.05 -1.97 0.56
C ILE A 236 -3.54 -1.88 0.19
N MET A 237 -3.87 -1.08 -0.83
CA MET A 237 -5.26 -0.81 -1.19
C MET A 237 -5.72 -1.71 -2.34
N ILE A 238 -6.92 -2.29 -2.19
CA ILE A 238 -7.55 -3.20 -3.13
C ILE A 238 -9.03 -2.84 -3.34
N ARG A 239 -9.69 -3.41 -4.35
CA ARG A 239 -11.12 -3.16 -4.58
C ARG A 239 -11.97 -3.64 -3.39
N LYS A 240 -13.01 -2.87 -3.06
CA LYS A 240 -13.87 -3.11 -1.90
C LYS A 240 -14.58 -4.45 -1.93
N ASN A 241 -15.14 -4.83 -3.05
CA ASN A 241 -15.97 -6.03 -3.18
C ASN A 241 -15.19 -7.19 -3.81
N ASP A 242 -13.98 -7.44 -3.31
CA ASP A 242 -13.08 -8.49 -3.79
C ASP A 242 -12.54 -9.33 -2.61
N PRO A 243 -13.42 -10.10 -1.94
CA PRO A 243 -13.06 -10.82 -0.73
C PRO A 243 -12.01 -11.91 -0.96
N GLU A 244 -12.04 -12.59 -2.14
CA GLU A 244 -11.07 -13.64 -2.45
C GLU A 244 -9.65 -13.04 -2.58
N PHE A 245 -9.51 -11.91 -3.25
CA PHE A 245 -8.23 -11.23 -3.36
C PHE A 245 -7.78 -10.64 -2.03
N LYS A 246 -8.71 -10.09 -1.22
CA LYS A 246 -8.40 -9.61 0.13
C LYS A 246 -7.84 -10.71 1.02
N ILE A 247 -8.47 -11.88 1.03
CA ILE A 247 -7.99 -13.03 1.82
C ILE A 247 -6.56 -13.40 1.40
N LEU A 248 -6.26 -13.42 0.10
CA LEU A 248 -4.91 -13.71 -0.39
C LEU A 248 -3.90 -12.65 0.08
N VAL A 249 -4.22 -11.36 -0.09
CA VAL A 249 -3.34 -10.25 0.33
C VAL A 249 -3.09 -10.30 1.83
N ASP A 250 -4.13 -10.47 2.64
CA ASP A 250 -4.01 -10.54 4.11
C ASP A 250 -3.19 -11.76 4.57
N ALA A 251 -3.39 -12.90 3.93
CA ALA A 251 -2.63 -14.11 4.26
C ALA A 251 -1.12 -13.92 3.99
N ILE A 252 -0.77 -13.27 2.87
CA ILE A 252 0.63 -12.98 2.54
C ILE A 252 1.23 -11.96 3.50
N LEU A 253 0.54 -10.86 3.79
CA LEU A 253 1.03 -9.84 4.72
C LEU A 253 1.16 -10.41 6.14
N SER A 254 0.18 -11.18 6.62
CA SER A 254 0.27 -11.87 7.92
C SER A 254 1.45 -12.83 7.98
N ASN A 255 1.70 -13.59 6.91
CA ASN A 255 2.86 -14.49 6.85
C ASN A 255 4.18 -13.73 6.96
N LEU A 256 4.35 -12.62 6.22
CA LEU A 256 5.54 -11.77 6.31
C LEU A 256 5.74 -11.19 7.72
N MET A 257 4.65 -10.81 8.39
CA MET A 257 4.67 -10.27 9.74
C MET A 257 5.05 -11.34 10.77
N LEU A 258 4.34 -12.47 10.77
CA LEU A 258 4.51 -13.53 11.77
C LEU A 258 5.81 -14.33 11.59
N SER A 259 6.33 -14.43 10.37
CA SER A 259 7.65 -15.04 10.10
C SER A 259 8.83 -14.12 10.43
N GLY A 260 8.58 -12.83 10.65
CA GLY A 260 9.62 -11.83 10.86
C GLY A 260 10.30 -11.34 9.58
N GLU A 261 9.89 -11.80 8.40
CA GLU A 261 10.45 -11.33 7.12
C GLU A 261 10.19 -9.83 6.90
N ILE A 262 9.03 -9.33 7.37
CA ILE A 262 8.71 -7.91 7.31
C ILE A 262 9.77 -7.04 8.01
N ASN A 263 10.43 -7.52 9.07
CA ASN A 263 11.47 -6.77 9.78
C ASN A 263 12.71 -6.56 8.90
N LYS A 264 13.07 -7.53 8.07
CA LYS A 264 14.19 -7.41 7.12
C LYS A 264 13.85 -6.40 6.01
N ILE A 265 12.61 -6.47 5.49
CA ILE A 265 12.14 -5.51 4.48
C ILE A 265 12.08 -4.10 5.10
N TYR A 266 11.65 -3.98 6.35
CA TYR A 266 11.64 -2.72 7.09
C TYR A 266 13.06 -2.15 7.23
N ALA A 267 14.01 -2.94 7.76
CA ALA A 267 15.39 -2.52 7.94
C ALA A 267 16.04 -2.07 6.63
N LYS A 268 15.74 -2.74 5.52
CA LYS A 268 16.21 -2.34 4.18
C LYS A 268 15.79 -0.90 3.83
N TRP A 269 14.54 -0.52 4.10
CA TRP A 269 13.99 0.74 3.61
C TRP A 269 14.01 1.89 4.60
N PHE A 270 14.10 1.62 5.90
CA PHE A 270 14.00 2.64 6.94
C PHE A 270 15.27 2.81 7.78
N GLU A 271 16.13 1.76 7.84
CA GLU A 271 17.30 1.71 8.71
C GLU A 271 18.61 1.45 7.93
N SER A 272 18.55 1.42 6.61
CA SER A 272 19.70 1.23 5.73
C SER A 272 19.76 2.32 4.67
N PRO A 273 20.92 2.54 4.01
CA PRO A 273 21.01 3.45 2.87
C PRO A 273 20.12 3.03 1.71
N ILE A 274 19.26 3.92 1.22
CA ILE A 274 18.32 3.66 0.12
C ILE A 274 18.63 4.54 -1.09
N PRO A 275 18.31 4.06 -2.33
CA PRO A 275 18.39 4.91 -3.53
C PRO A 275 17.47 6.13 -3.43
N PRO A 276 17.71 7.19 -4.26
CA PRO A 276 18.79 7.31 -5.23
C PRO A 276 20.12 7.80 -4.64
N HIS A 277 20.12 8.46 -3.48
CA HIS A 277 21.29 9.14 -2.90
C HIS A 277 21.99 8.37 -1.78
N SER A 278 21.67 7.08 -1.59
CA SER A 278 22.19 6.24 -0.50
C SER A 278 21.95 6.84 0.89
N VAL A 279 20.79 7.47 1.07
CA VAL A 279 20.40 8.10 2.34
C VAL A 279 19.80 7.05 3.27
N ASN A 280 20.29 7.02 4.52
CA ASN A 280 19.65 6.26 5.60
C ASN A 280 18.68 7.19 6.35
N LEU A 281 17.42 6.80 6.44
CA LEU A 281 16.40 7.60 7.13
C LEU A 281 16.51 7.52 8.66
N HIS A 282 17.25 6.52 9.19
CA HIS A 282 17.38 6.25 10.62
C HIS A 282 16.01 6.27 11.34
N PHE A 283 15.03 5.61 10.73
CA PHE A 283 13.65 5.64 11.20
C PHE A 283 13.28 4.28 11.83
N PRO A 284 13.46 4.12 13.14
CA PRO A 284 13.19 2.85 13.81
C PRO A 284 11.68 2.55 13.86
N MET A 285 11.34 1.28 13.88
CA MET A 285 9.96 0.81 13.95
C MET A 285 9.28 1.29 15.24
N SER A 286 8.17 2.02 15.10
CA SER A 286 7.38 2.54 16.21
C SER A 286 6.70 1.42 17.01
N GLU A 287 6.42 1.65 18.28
CA GLU A 287 5.66 0.70 19.11
C GLU A 287 4.26 0.41 18.55
N ALA A 288 3.62 1.39 17.93
CA ALA A 288 2.33 1.21 17.27
C ALA A 288 2.43 0.24 16.09
N LEU A 289 3.49 0.35 15.29
CA LEU A 289 3.74 -0.57 14.17
C LEU A 289 4.10 -1.97 14.67
N LYS A 290 4.95 -2.10 15.70
CA LYS A 290 5.27 -3.39 16.33
C LYS A 290 4.03 -4.13 16.80
N LYS A 291 3.08 -3.42 17.42
CA LYS A 291 1.77 -3.96 17.84
C LYS A 291 0.94 -4.43 16.64
N ALA A 292 0.88 -3.62 15.56
CA ALA A 292 0.15 -3.98 14.36
C ALA A 292 0.74 -5.22 13.66
N ILE A 293 2.06 -5.39 13.67
CA ILE A 293 2.75 -6.58 13.13
C ILE A 293 2.50 -7.81 13.99
N ALA A 294 2.51 -7.68 15.32
CA ALA A 294 2.26 -8.79 16.24
C ALA A 294 0.81 -9.29 16.20
N ALA A 295 -0.14 -8.42 15.86
CA ALA A 295 -1.56 -8.73 15.72
C ALA A 295 -2.10 -8.16 14.41
N PRO A 296 -1.82 -8.80 13.26
CA PRO A 296 -2.18 -8.28 11.93
C PRO A 296 -3.68 -8.00 11.81
N ASN A 297 -4.02 -6.78 11.40
CA ASN A 297 -5.39 -6.34 11.20
C ASN A 297 -5.44 -5.23 10.14
N SER A 298 -6.65 -4.94 9.63
CA SER A 298 -6.90 -3.88 8.65
C SER A 298 -7.86 -2.82 9.22
N GLU A 299 -7.71 -2.48 10.50
CA GLU A 299 -8.51 -1.43 11.13
C GLU A 299 -8.14 -0.06 10.58
N GLY A 300 -9.18 0.73 10.26
CA GLY A 300 -9.02 2.08 9.73
C GLY A 300 -9.12 3.14 10.82
N VAL A 301 -8.33 4.21 10.69
CA VAL A 301 -8.48 5.40 11.56
C VAL A 301 -9.78 6.15 11.24
N GLN A 302 -10.39 6.74 12.26
CA GLN A 302 -11.63 7.54 12.17
C GLN A 302 -11.44 8.85 11.40
#